data_30f558047357e4ab955758aa8f82124c
#
_entry.id   30f558047357e4ab955758aa8f82124c
#
_cell.length_a   1.000
_cell.length_b   1.000
_cell.length_c   1.000
_cell.angle_alpha   90.00
_cell.angle_beta   90.00
_cell.angle_gamma   90.00
#
_symmetry.space_group_name_H-M   'P 1'
#
loop_
_entity.id
_entity.type
_entity.pdbx_description
1 polymer ?
#
loop_
_entity_poly.entity_id
_entity_poly.type
_entity_poly.pdbx_seq_one_letter_code
_entity_poly.pdbx_strand_id
1 'polypeptide(L)'
;MSGEYSKPVRMSTSRMEAAITDPAELVMDPADVSSIAHATATALLSRGQTSEDVQVREALVRFADEHGLDTLADLWSRAHPLSLPGALWRLYLVRAVVHYNPHDTAELFQKGVDGLHTIDALVAGAPDPLSAEGFSDVLDDILMGAFDGELAHALERAAAVATAVSAGAISLALSDDREASYLTSRSLKWSVIA
;
A
#
# COMPACT_ATOMS: atom_id res chain seq x y z
N MET A 1 15.11 8.59 38.21
CA MET A 1 14.44 7.89 37.08
C MET A 1 12.99 7.67 37.49
N SER A 2 12.11 8.61 37.18
CA SER A 2 10.67 8.52 37.49
C SER A 2 9.96 7.86 36.32
N GLY A 3 9.57 6.60 36.49
CA GLY A 3 8.73 5.91 35.51
C GLY A 3 7.34 6.54 35.51
N GLU A 4 6.95 7.11 34.40
CA GLU A 4 5.60 7.63 34.16
C GLU A 4 4.64 6.46 34.07
N TYR A 5 3.87 6.25 35.13
CA TYR A 5 2.88 5.20 35.24
C TYR A 5 1.64 5.61 34.42
N SER A 6 1.49 5.05 33.21
CA SER A 6 0.29 5.23 32.40
C SER A 6 -0.90 4.56 33.10
N LYS A 7 -1.92 5.34 33.47
CA LYS A 7 -3.16 4.80 34.06
C LYS A 7 -3.84 3.85 33.08
N PRO A 8 -4.22 2.63 33.52
CA PRO A 8 -5.03 1.74 32.68
C PRO A 8 -6.35 2.42 32.29
N VAL A 9 -6.71 2.33 31.01
CA VAL A 9 -7.98 2.84 30.49
C VAL A 9 -9.12 2.08 31.18
N ARG A 10 -9.93 2.77 31.99
CA ARG A 10 -11.10 2.17 32.64
C ARG A 10 -12.25 2.13 31.64
N MET A 11 -12.67 0.93 31.27
CA MET A 11 -13.93 0.73 30.58
C MET A 11 -15.09 1.16 31.48
N SER A 12 -16.07 1.92 30.96
CA SER A 12 -17.30 2.27 31.71
C SER A 12 -18.12 1.01 31.98
N THR A 13 -18.83 0.96 33.10
CA THR A 13 -19.69 -0.17 33.45
C THR A 13 -20.76 -0.46 32.41
N SER A 14 -21.33 0.57 31.78
CA SER A 14 -22.28 0.43 30.67
C SER A 14 -21.68 -0.23 29.43
N ARG A 15 -20.41 0.03 29.13
CA ARG A 15 -19.70 -0.60 28.00
C ARG A 15 -19.34 -2.06 28.30
N MET A 16 -19.11 -2.38 29.57
CA MET A 16 -18.84 -3.74 30.02
C MET A 16 -20.14 -4.59 30.08
N GLU A 17 -21.27 -3.99 30.44
CA GLU A 17 -22.59 -4.63 30.40
C GLU A 17 -23.05 -4.89 28.95
N ALA A 18 -22.84 -3.96 28.02
CA ALA A 18 -23.11 -4.12 26.59
C ALA A 18 -22.26 -5.26 25.98
N ALA A 19 -20.97 -5.35 26.32
CA ALA A 19 -20.08 -6.40 25.85
C ALA A 19 -20.46 -7.82 26.37
N ILE A 20 -21.15 -7.92 27.50
CA ILE A 20 -21.66 -9.17 28.06
C ILE A 20 -22.98 -9.57 27.38
N THR A 21 -23.77 -8.60 26.91
CA THR A 21 -25.11 -8.82 26.35
C THR A 21 -25.06 -9.06 24.84
N ASP A 22 -24.14 -8.45 24.12
CA ASP A 22 -23.92 -8.68 22.68
C ASP A 22 -22.43 -8.54 22.31
N PRO A 23 -21.71 -9.64 22.07
CA PRO A 23 -20.30 -9.59 21.66
C PRO A 23 -20.04 -8.85 20.34
N ALA A 24 -21.08 -8.64 19.50
CA ALA A 24 -20.99 -7.88 18.27
C ALA A 24 -20.95 -6.34 18.53
N GLU A 25 -21.28 -5.88 19.75
CA GLU A 25 -21.22 -4.47 20.15
C GLU A 25 -19.82 -4.02 20.65
N LEU A 26 -18.84 -4.90 20.69
CA LEU A 26 -17.41 -4.52 20.83
C LEU A 26 -16.88 -3.89 19.54
N VAL A 27 -17.63 -2.99 18.97
CA VAL A 27 -17.14 -2.10 17.91
C VAL A 27 -16.08 -1.20 18.55
N MET A 28 -14.80 -1.42 18.19
CA MET A 28 -13.73 -0.53 18.62
C MET A 28 -14.11 0.91 18.24
N ASP A 29 -13.88 1.84 19.16
CA ASP A 29 -14.08 3.26 18.88
C ASP A 29 -13.26 3.62 17.60
N PRO A 30 -13.87 4.29 16.60
CA PRO A 30 -13.15 4.73 15.43
C PRO A 30 -11.88 5.53 15.74
N ALA A 31 -11.86 6.28 16.86
CA ALA A 31 -10.69 6.99 17.33
C ALA A 31 -9.58 6.03 17.81
N ASP A 32 -9.94 4.95 18.50
CA ASP A 32 -8.99 3.92 18.93
C ASP A 32 -8.41 3.17 17.72
N VAL A 33 -9.25 2.82 16.74
CA VAL A 33 -8.80 2.19 15.49
C VAL A 33 -7.81 3.09 14.74
N SER A 34 -8.13 4.38 14.61
CA SER A 34 -7.24 5.35 13.97
C SER A 34 -5.92 5.49 14.72
N SER A 35 -5.95 5.53 16.07
CA SER A 35 -4.75 5.60 16.90
C SER A 35 -3.86 4.39 16.72
N ILE A 36 -4.43 3.18 16.71
CA ILE A 36 -3.69 1.92 16.48
C ILE A 36 -3.08 1.91 15.07
N ALA A 37 -3.84 2.32 14.05
CA ALA A 37 -3.34 2.41 12.69
C ALA A 37 -2.11 3.32 12.59
N HIS A 38 -2.15 4.50 13.20
CA HIS A 38 -1.02 5.44 13.21
C HIS A 38 0.17 4.89 14.01
N ALA A 39 -0.07 4.31 15.18
CA ALA A 39 0.99 3.75 16.02
C ALA A 39 1.71 2.59 15.31
N THR A 40 0.97 1.69 14.67
CA THR A 40 1.56 0.55 13.95
C THR A 40 2.33 1.00 12.71
N ALA A 41 1.79 1.92 11.93
CA ALA A 41 2.46 2.49 10.76
C ALA A 41 3.76 3.22 11.15
N THR A 42 3.72 4.02 12.20
CA THR A 42 4.90 4.72 12.73
C THR A 42 5.95 3.73 13.22
N ALA A 43 5.54 2.68 13.93
CA ALA A 43 6.45 1.67 14.45
C ALA A 43 7.17 0.91 13.31
N LEU A 44 6.44 0.50 12.26
CA LEU A 44 7.03 -0.18 11.11
C LEU A 44 8.01 0.73 10.36
N LEU A 45 7.60 1.96 10.07
CA LEU A 45 8.47 2.93 9.38
C LEU A 45 9.72 3.24 10.18
N SER A 46 9.57 3.55 11.48
CA SER A 46 10.71 3.81 12.36
C SER A 46 11.64 2.61 12.49
N ARG A 47 11.10 1.40 12.50
CA ARG A 47 11.91 0.17 12.54
C ARG A 47 12.80 0.04 11.31
N GLY A 48 12.26 0.32 10.12
CA GLY A 48 13.05 0.33 8.88
C GLY A 48 14.14 1.39 8.90
N GLN A 49 13.78 2.64 9.23
CA GLN A 49 14.68 3.79 9.20
C GLN A 49 15.80 3.74 10.24
N THR A 50 15.55 3.14 11.40
CA THR A 50 16.56 3.06 12.47
C THR A 50 17.43 1.81 12.41
N SER A 51 17.08 0.84 11.56
CA SER A 51 17.85 -0.39 11.43
C SER A 51 19.02 -0.19 10.46
N GLU A 52 20.23 -0.51 10.91
CA GLU A 52 21.42 -0.63 10.04
C GLU A 52 21.40 -1.95 9.26
N ASP A 53 20.57 -2.92 9.66
CA ASP A 53 20.46 -4.23 9.05
C ASP A 53 19.48 -4.21 7.87
N VAL A 54 19.98 -4.42 6.67
CA VAL A 54 19.21 -4.52 5.43
C VAL A 54 18.16 -5.64 5.52
N GLN A 55 18.46 -6.75 6.20
CA GLN A 55 17.53 -7.87 6.35
C GLN A 55 16.24 -7.47 7.09
N VAL A 56 16.30 -6.48 7.99
CA VAL A 56 15.11 -5.95 8.66
C VAL A 56 14.21 -5.23 7.65
N ARG A 57 14.78 -4.41 6.76
CA ARG A 57 14.00 -3.72 5.74
C ARG A 57 13.43 -4.69 4.71
N GLU A 58 14.20 -5.69 4.30
CA GLU A 58 13.70 -6.77 3.43
C GLU A 58 12.54 -7.54 4.07
N ALA A 59 12.61 -7.83 5.36
CA ALA A 59 11.51 -8.47 6.09
C ALA A 59 10.26 -7.56 6.14
N LEU A 60 10.43 -6.24 6.28
CA LEU A 60 9.32 -5.29 6.21
C LEU A 60 8.68 -5.24 4.81
N VAL A 61 9.49 -5.28 3.76
CA VAL A 61 8.97 -5.35 2.36
C VAL A 61 8.14 -6.63 2.16
N ARG A 62 8.62 -7.77 2.65
CA ARG A 62 7.93 -9.06 2.56
C ARG A 62 6.85 -9.29 3.62
N PHE A 63 6.62 -8.34 4.50
CA PHE A 63 5.69 -8.50 5.64
C PHE A 63 4.30 -8.98 5.19
N ALA A 64 3.77 -8.43 4.09
CA ALA A 64 2.49 -8.82 3.54
C ALA A 64 2.49 -10.24 2.95
N ASP A 65 3.63 -10.70 2.43
CA ASP A 65 3.77 -12.04 1.86
C ASP A 65 3.77 -13.11 2.96
N GLU A 66 4.39 -12.79 4.10
CA GLU A 66 4.54 -13.71 5.23
C GLU A 66 3.30 -13.74 6.15
N HIS A 67 2.65 -12.59 6.35
CA HIS A 67 1.56 -12.44 7.33
C HIS A 67 0.18 -12.24 6.67
N GLY A 68 0.15 -12.13 5.35
CA GLY A 68 -1.05 -11.87 4.56
C GLY A 68 -1.39 -10.38 4.45
N LEU A 69 -1.84 -9.98 3.26
CA LEU A 69 -2.30 -8.62 3.01
C LEU A 69 -3.52 -8.26 3.86
N ASP A 70 -4.34 -9.25 4.22
CA ASP A 70 -5.53 -9.07 5.07
C ASP A 70 -5.19 -8.47 6.43
N THR A 71 -4.03 -8.86 7.01
CA THR A 71 -3.56 -8.31 8.28
C THR A 71 -3.31 -6.80 8.20
N LEU A 72 -2.72 -6.34 7.11
CA LEU A 72 -2.53 -4.90 6.86
C LEU A 72 -3.84 -4.20 6.50
N ALA A 73 -4.73 -4.89 5.76
CA ALA A 73 -6.04 -4.37 5.41
C ALA A 73 -6.89 -4.10 6.65
N ASP A 74 -6.91 -5.01 7.62
CA ASP A 74 -7.62 -4.84 8.89
C ASP A 74 -7.13 -3.62 9.68
N LEU A 75 -5.81 -3.36 9.61
CA LEU A 75 -5.19 -2.24 10.33
C LEU A 75 -5.35 -0.90 9.58
N TRP A 76 -5.18 -0.88 8.25
CA TRP A 76 -4.93 0.37 7.51
C TRP A 76 -5.89 0.67 6.36
N SER A 77 -6.71 -0.28 5.89
CA SER A 77 -7.58 -0.07 4.72
C SER A 77 -8.59 1.06 4.89
N ARG A 78 -8.96 1.37 6.14
CA ARG A 78 -9.90 2.47 6.50
C ARG A 78 -9.19 3.77 6.84
N ALA A 79 -7.86 3.79 6.83
CA ALA A 79 -7.10 5.00 7.14
C ALA A 79 -7.26 6.04 6.03
N HIS A 80 -7.25 7.32 6.45
CA HIS A 80 -7.35 8.42 5.49
C HIS A 80 -6.20 8.35 4.46
N PRO A 81 -6.47 8.56 3.17
CA PRO A 81 -5.43 8.49 2.12
C PRO A 81 -4.17 9.30 2.38
N LEU A 82 -4.32 10.49 2.93
CA LEU A 82 -3.23 11.42 3.22
C LEU A 82 -2.63 11.22 4.63
N SER A 83 -2.92 10.11 5.29
CA SER A 83 -2.31 9.74 6.56
C SER A 83 -1.17 8.74 6.34
N LEU A 84 -0.24 8.64 7.30
CA LEU A 84 0.86 7.68 7.23
C LEU A 84 0.38 6.23 7.03
N PRO A 85 -0.58 5.70 7.80
CA PRO A 85 -1.07 4.35 7.55
C PRO A 85 -1.76 4.20 6.18
N GLY A 86 -2.49 5.23 5.71
CA GLY A 86 -3.10 5.20 4.38
C GLY A 86 -2.08 5.25 3.24
N ALA A 87 -0.97 5.97 3.42
CA ALA A 87 0.13 6.01 2.46
C ALA A 87 0.87 4.66 2.39
N LEU A 88 1.25 4.08 3.54
CA LEU A 88 1.89 2.77 3.59
C LEU A 88 0.97 1.67 3.05
N TRP A 89 -0.32 1.71 3.37
CA TRP A 89 -1.31 0.78 2.82
C TRP A 89 -1.30 0.77 1.29
N ARG A 90 -1.24 1.97 0.66
CA ARG A 90 -1.19 2.08 -0.80
C ARG A 90 0.08 1.49 -1.38
N LEU A 91 1.23 1.71 -0.77
CA LEU A 91 2.50 1.12 -1.21
C LEU A 91 2.43 -0.41 -1.20
N TYR A 92 1.95 -1.00 -0.10
CA TYR A 92 1.76 -2.45 -0.01
C TYR A 92 0.73 -2.97 -1.02
N LEU A 93 -0.35 -2.20 -1.25
CA LEU A 93 -1.40 -2.60 -2.18
C LEU A 93 -0.91 -2.60 -3.63
N VAL A 94 -0.19 -1.55 -4.07
CA VAL A 94 0.40 -1.49 -5.41
C VAL A 94 1.36 -2.65 -5.62
N ARG A 95 2.26 -2.88 -4.66
CA ARG A 95 3.19 -4.01 -4.68
C ARG A 95 2.43 -5.34 -4.81
N ALA A 96 1.45 -5.59 -3.96
CA ALA A 96 0.70 -6.84 -3.95
C ALA A 96 -0.05 -7.10 -5.28
N VAL A 97 -0.62 -6.06 -5.89
CA VAL A 97 -1.30 -6.19 -7.20
C VAL A 97 -0.33 -6.56 -8.30
N VAL A 98 0.88 -5.98 -8.31
CA VAL A 98 1.92 -6.33 -9.30
C VAL A 98 2.42 -7.75 -9.07
N HIS A 99 2.75 -8.13 -7.84
CA HIS A 99 3.20 -9.49 -7.52
C HIS A 99 2.14 -10.58 -7.78
N TYR A 100 0.85 -10.24 -7.68
CA TYR A 100 -0.23 -11.17 -7.99
C TYR A 100 -0.35 -11.46 -9.50
N ASN A 101 -0.14 -10.44 -10.35
CA ASN A 101 -0.22 -10.55 -11.82
C ASN A 101 0.93 -9.80 -12.48
N PRO A 102 2.19 -10.23 -12.33
CA PRO A 102 3.35 -9.46 -12.77
C PRO A 102 3.38 -9.29 -14.30
N HIS A 103 3.00 -10.31 -15.05
CA HIS A 103 3.01 -10.27 -16.52
C HIS A 103 1.99 -9.27 -17.07
N ASP A 104 0.74 -9.38 -16.63
CA ASP A 104 -0.34 -8.50 -17.10
C ASP A 104 -0.10 -7.05 -16.68
N THR A 105 0.40 -6.83 -15.47
CA THR A 105 0.67 -5.47 -14.97
C THR A 105 1.88 -4.84 -15.64
N ALA A 106 2.92 -5.60 -15.97
CA ALA A 106 4.06 -5.13 -16.76
C ALA A 106 3.64 -4.74 -18.19
N GLU A 107 2.78 -5.54 -18.83
CA GLU A 107 2.24 -5.23 -20.15
C GLU A 107 1.40 -3.94 -20.13
N LEU A 108 0.53 -3.78 -19.13
CA LEU A 108 -0.26 -2.55 -18.95
C LEU A 108 0.64 -1.35 -18.70
N PHE A 109 1.66 -1.48 -17.86
CA PHE A 109 2.61 -0.42 -17.58
C PHE A 109 3.30 0.03 -18.88
N GLN A 110 3.86 -0.92 -19.66
CA GLN A 110 4.54 -0.60 -20.92
C GLN A 110 3.61 0.13 -21.90
N LYS A 111 2.38 -0.37 -22.08
CA LYS A 111 1.38 0.31 -22.95
C LYS A 111 1.02 1.72 -22.47
N GLY A 112 0.98 1.92 -21.16
CA GLY A 112 0.73 3.23 -20.58
C GLY A 112 1.87 4.19 -20.82
N VAL A 113 3.10 3.76 -20.62
CA VAL A 113 4.32 4.55 -20.91
C VAL A 113 4.39 4.95 -22.37
N ASP A 114 4.13 4.02 -23.30
CA ASP A 114 4.15 4.29 -24.74
C ASP A 114 3.09 5.34 -25.15
N GLY A 115 1.96 5.39 -24.43
CA GLY A 115 0.85 6.30 -24.70
C GLY A 115 0.96 7.68 -24.05
N LEU A 116 1.59 7.77 -22.89
CA LEU A 116 1.57 9.00 -22.08
C LEU A 116 2.56 10.06 -22.53
N HIS A 117 3.63 9.70 -23.27
CA HIS A 117 4.73 10.62 -23.64
C HIS A 117 5.28 11.42 -22.45
N THR A 118 5.17 10.90 -21.25
CA THR A 118 5.55 11.54 -19.99
C THR A 118 6.80 10.91 -19.40
N ILE A 119 7.34 11.53 -18.34
CA ILE A 119 8.51 11.05 -17.61
C ILE A 119 8.18 9.94 -16.61
N ASP A 120 6.93 9.43 -16.61
CA ASP A 120 6.46 8.51 -15.55
C ASP A 120 7.28 7.21 -15.48
N ALA A 121 7.71 6.65 -16.62
CA ALA A 121 8.58 5.49 -16.63
C ALA A 121 9.93 5.76 -15.93
N LEU A 122 10.51 6.95 -16.17
CA LEU A 122 11.77 7.36 -15.53
C LEU A 122 11.57 7.58 -14.04
N VAL A 123 10.47 8.23 -13.64
CA VAL A 123 10.13 8.47 -12.23
C VAL A 123 9.88 7.14 -11.50
N ALA A 124 9.18 6.20 -12.14
CA ALA A 124 8.98 4.86 -11.59
C ALA A 124 10.30 4.09 -11.41
N GLY A 125 11.34 4.44 -12.17
CA GLY A 125 12.63 3.73 -12.16
C GLY A 125 12.56 2.35 -12.80
N ALA A 126 11.64 2.18 -13.76
CA ALA A 126 11.50 0.92 -14.48
C ALA A 126 12.64 0.71 -15.48
N PRO A 127 13.20 -0.51 -15.57
CA PRO A 127 14.19 -0.85 -16.59
C PRO A 127 13.58 -0.92 -17.98
N ASP A 128 14.41 -0.74 -19.01
CA ASP A 128 14.01 -0.89 -20.41
C ASP A 128 14.97 -1.92 -21.10
N PRO A 129 14.46 -3.04 -21.61
CA PRO A 129 13.09 -3.53 -21.61
C PRO A 129 12.62 -4.02 -20.24
N LEU A 130 11.32 -3.84 -19.95
CA LEU A 130 10.70 -4.28 -18.71
C LEU A 130 10.27 -5.75 -18.81
N SER A 131 10.81 -6.61 -17.94
CA SER A 131 10.29 -7.96 -17.72
C SER A 131 9.28 -8.00 -16.56
N ALA A 132 8.48 -9.06 -16.49
CA ALA A 132 7.53 -9.25 -15.39
C ALA A 132 8.24 -9.32 -14.03
N GLU A 133 9.36 -10.05 -13.97
CA GLU A 133 10.21 -10.17 -12.77
C GLU A 133 10.82 -8.80 -12.43
N GLY A 134 11.42 -8.11 -13.41
CA GLY A 134 11.99 -6.79 -13.22
C GLY A 134 10.95 -5.75 -12.77
N PHE A 135 9.68 -5.90 -13.16
CA PHE A 135 8.62 -5.03 -12.67
C PHE A 135 8.27 -5.29 -11.20
N SER A 136 8.26 -6.55 -10.78
CA SER A 136 8.10 -6.89 -9.36
C SER A 136 9.24 -6.33 -8.52
N ASP A 137 10.49 -6.43 -8.99
CA ASP A 137 11.66 -5.88 -8.31
C ASP A 137 11.56 -4.35 -8.15
N VAL A 138 11.04 -3.63 -9.16
CA VAL A 138 10.77 -2.18 -9.04
C VAL A 138 9.87 -1.85 -7.87
N LEU A 139 8.82 -2.64 -7.62
CA LEU A 139 7.90 -2.41 -6.51
C LEU A 139 8.54 -2.75 -5.16
N ASP A 140 9.38 -3.76 -5.12
CA ASP A 140 10.17 -4.10 -3.92
C ASP A 140 11.14 -2.96 -3.58
N ASP A 141 11.85 -2.41 -4.58
CA ASP A 141 12.74 -1.26 -4.42
C ASP A 141 12.00 0.01 -3.97
N ILE A 142 10.80 0.27 -4.51
CA ILE A 142 9.98 1.40 -4.10
C ILE A 142 9.62 1.28 -2.61
N LEU A 143 9.14 0.12 -2.18
CA LEU A 143 8.76 -0.10 -0.79
C LEU A 143 9.99 -0.11 0.14
N MET A 144 11.13 -0.64 -0.33
CA MET A 144 12.41 -0.58 0.36
C MET A 144 12.83 0.86 0.63
N GLY A 145 12.74 1.74 -0.37
CA GLY A 145 13.07 3.17 -0.25
C GLY A 145 12.21 3.88 0.81
N ALA A 146 10.93 3.52 0.95
CA ALA A 146 10.08 4.05 2.00
C ALA A 146 10.63 3.72 3.40
N PHE A 147 11.15 2.51 3.60
CA PHE A 147 11.76 2.06 4.86
C PHE A 147 13.20 2.55 5.06
N ASP A 148 13.86 3.01 4.00
CA ASP A 148 15.19 3.62 4.07
C ASP A 148 15.16 5.15 4.32
N GLY A 149 13.99 5.73 4.50
CA GLY A 149 13.79 7.14 4.83
C GLY A 149 13.28 8.01 3.70
N GLU A 150 13.09 7.45 2.50
CA GLU A 150 12.66 8.16 1.30
C GLU A 150 11.16 7.99 1.00
N LEU A 151 10.31 8.01 2.04
CA LEU A 151 8.86 7.76 1.90
C LEU A 151 8.19 8.64 0.82
N ALA A 152 8.55 9.94 0.75
CA ALA A 152 7.97 10.85 -0.24
C ALA A 152 8.31 10.38 -1.67
N HIS A 153 9.58 10.07 -1.92
CA HIS A 153 10.03 9.58 -3.22
C HIS A 153 9.43 8.23 -3.57
N ALA A 154 9.30 7.32 -2.60
CA ALA A 154 8.63 6.04 -2.80
C ALA A 154 7.16 6.22 -3.21
N LEU A 155 6.45 7.17 -2.61
CA LEU A 155 5.06 7.50 -2.98
C LEU A 155 4.97 8.10 -4.39
N GLU A 156 5.90 8.98 -4.78
CA GLU A 156 5.96 9.55 -6.14
C GLU A 156 6.19 8.45 -7.18
N ARG A 157 7.13 7.51 -6.92
CA ARG A 157 7.40 6.37 -7.80
C ARG A 157 6.19 5.44 -7.91
N ALA A 158 5.55 5.11 -6.79
CA ALA A 158 4.35 4.28 -6.79
C ALA A 158 3.18 4.93 -7.54
N ALA A 159 3.00 6.25 -7.39
CA ALA A 159 2.00 7.00 -8.14
C ALA A 159 2.28 6.99 -9.65
N ALA A 160 3.54 7.13 -10.07
CA ALA A 160 3.93 7.01 -11.48
C ALA A 160 3.60 5.61 -12.04
N VAL A 161 3.90 4.55 -11.29
CA VAL A 161 3.52 3.17 -11.66
C VAL A 161 2.00 3.05 -11.82
N ALA A 162 1.23 3.49 -10.83
CA ALA A 162 -0.23 3.39 -10.86
C ALA A 162 -0.84 4.17 -12.04
N THR A 163 -0.30 5.36 -12.34
CA THR A 163 -0.71 6.20 -13.45
C THR A 163 -0.44 5.52 -14.79
N ALA A 164 0.76 4.98 -15.00
CA ALA A 164 1.12 4.29 -16.23
C ALA A 164 0.26 3.03 -16.44
N VAL A 165 0.08 2.19 -15.42
CA VAL A 165 -0.79 0.99 -15.49
C VAL A 165 -2.24 1.37 -15.79
N SER A 166 -2.75 2.46 -15.18
CA SER A 166 -4.11 2.98 -15.46
C SER A 166 -4.25 3.41 -16.92
N ALA A 167 -3.28 4.16 -17.45
CA ALA A 167 -3.29 4.61 -18.84
C ALA A 167 -3.22 3.44 -19.83
N GLY A 168 -2.40 2.43 -19.54
CA GLY A 168 -2.33 1.19 -20.33
C GLY A 168 -3.66 0.44 -20.37
N ALA A 169 -4.32 0.33 -19.22
CA ALA A 169 -5.64 -0.30 -19.14
C ALA A 169 -6.71 0.46 -19.98
N ILE A 170 -6.67 1.80 -19.95
CA ILE A 170 -7.54 2.63 -20.79
C ILE A 170 -7.23 2.41 -22.27
N SER A 171 -5.94 2.42 -22.65
CA SER A 171 -5.51 2.20 -24.04
C SER A 171 -6.01 0.86 -24.60
N LEU A 172 -5.90 -0.21 -23.79
CA LEU A 172 -6.43 -1.52 -24.17
C LEU A 172 -7.95 -1.54 -24.27
N ALA A 173 -8.65 -0.90 -23.32
CA ALA A 173 -10.11 -0.82 -23.35
C ALA A 173 -10.64 -0.11 -24.60
N LEU A 174 -9.92 0.89 -25.09
CA LEU A 174 -10.28 1.61 -26.32
C LEU A 174 -9.99 0.81 -27.60
N SER A 175 -9.05 -0.13 -27.56
CA SER A 175 -8.66 -0.95 -28.70
C SER A 175 -9.46 -2.26 -28.83
N ASP A 176 -10.08 -2.73 -27.76
CA ASP A 176 -10.87 -3.97 -27.75
C ASP A 176 -12.23 -3.77 -27.07
N ASP A 177 -13.30 -3.61 -27.90
CA ASP A 177 -14.68 -3.42 -27.43
C ASP A 177 -15.21 -4.57 -26.56
N ARG A 178 -14.63 -5.77 -26.64
CA ARG A 178 -15.07 -6.94 -25.87
C ARG A 178 -14.57 -6.94 -24.43
N GLU A 179 -13.41 -6.36 -24.18
CA GLU A 179 -12.80 -6.25 -22.87
C GLU A 179 -12.94 -4.87 -22.22
N ALA A 180 -13.50 -3.89 -22.94
CA ALA A 180 -13.58 -2.49 -22.53
C ALA A 180 -14.14 -2.31 -21.10
N SER A 181 -15.19 -3.04 -20.76
CA SER A 181 -15.83 -2.93 -19.43
C SER A 181 -14.92 -3.42 -18.30
N TYR A 182 -14.20 -4.53 -18.49
CA TYR A 182 -13.29 -5.08 -17.51
C TYR A 182 -12.04 -4.21 -17.32
N LEU A 183 -11.43 -3.78 -18.42
CA LEU A 183 -10.22 -2.95 -18.42
C LEU A 183 -10.48 -1.55 -17.86
N THR A 184 -11.64 -0.97 -18.15
CA THR A 184 -12.05 0.32 -17.56
C THR A 184 -12.19 0.21 -16.04
N SER A 185 -12.77 -0.88 -15.54
CA SER A 185 -12.88 -1.12 -14.11
C SER A 185 -11.50 -1.29 -13.42
N ARG A 186 -10.53 -1.92 -14.09
CA ARG A 186 -9.14 -2.01 -13.62
C ARG A 186 -8.47 -0.64 -13.59
N SER A 187 -8.63 0.18 -14.64
CA SER A 187 -8.08 1.53 -14.69
C SER A 187 -8.57 2.39 -13.52
N LEU A 188 -9.87 2.37 -13.25
CA LEU A 188 -10.46 3.12 -12.11
C LEU A 188 -9.88 2.67 -10.75
N LYS A 189 -9.63 1.38 -10.55
CA LYS A 189 -8.99 0.88 -9.33
C LYS A 189 -7.57 1.42 -9.17
N TRP A 190 -6.79 1.45 -10.23
CA TRP A 190 -5.44 1.99 -10.22
C TRP A 190 -5.42 3.50 -9.94
N SER A 191 -6.35 4.27 -10.53
CA SER A 191 -6.45 5.73 -10.30
C SER A 191 -6.77 6.09 -8.85
N VAL A 192 -7.43 5.22 -8.10
CA VAL A 192 -7.71 5.43 -6.66
C VAL A 192 -6.46 5.20 -5.81
N ILE A 193 -5.50 4.41 -6.31
CA ILE A 193 -4.26 4.10 -5.60
C ILE A 193 -3.20 5.19 -5.81
N ALA A 194 -3.17 5.79 -7.01
CA ALA A 194 -2.26 6.89 -7.36
C ALA A 194 -2.63 8.20 -6.65
#